data_c1046179fdbd3a70df49802a370cdc33
#
_entry.id   c1046179fdbd3a70df49802a370cdc33
#
_cell.length_a   1.000
_cell.length_b   1.000
_cell.length_c   1.000
_cell.angle_alpha   90.00
_cell.angle_beta   90.00
_cell.angle_gamma   90.00
#
_symmetry.space_group_name_H-M   'P 1'
#
loop_
_entity.id
_entity.type
_entity.pdbx_description
1 polymer ?
#
loop_
_entity_poly.entity_id
_entity_poly.type
_entity_poly.pdbx_seq_one_letter_code
_entity_poly.pdbx_strand_id
1 'polypeptide(L)'
;MNVFITGASSGLGAGLASEFAKRGACLGLVARRRDALDSIEAALPGTHHTYTVDITDKDALIGAARAFDATVGGTDIVIANAGISIGVKTE
;
A
#
# COMPACT_ATOMS: atom_id res chain seq x y z
N MET A 1 -12.38 -4.51 -1.75
CA MET A 1 -11.24 -4.97 -0.96
C MET A 1 -10.24 -3.82 -0.83
N ASN A 2 -9.72 -3.63 0.36
CA ASN A 2 -8.76 -2.58 0.66
C ASN A 2 -7.43 -3.21 1.06
N VAL A 3 -6.35 -2.87 0.35
CA VAL A 3 -5.05 -3.51 0.51
C VAL A 3 -3.98 -2.45 0.78
N PHE A 4 -3.24 -2.63 1.86
CA PHE A 4 -2.14 -1.73 2.23
C PHE A 4 -0.81 -2.42 1.93
N ILE A 5 0.00 -1.81 1.05
CA ILE A 5 1.23 -2.42 0.54
C ILE A 5 2.43 -1.54 0.89
N THR A 6 3.37 -2.06 1.67
CA THR A 6 4.66 -1.39 1.89
C THR A 6 5.66 -1.86 0.85
N GLY A 7 6.64 -1.01 0.53
CA GLY A 7 7.61 -1.32 -0.51
C GLY A 7 6.97 -1.40 -1.89
N ALA A 8 5.96 -0.57 -2.14
CA ALA A 8 5.18 -0.62 -3.37
C ALA A 8 6.00 -0.28 -4.63
N SER A 9 7.14 0.40 -4.46
CA SER A 9 7.99 0.78 -5.59
C SER A 9 8.95 -0.32 -6.02
N SER A 10 9.10 -1.40 -5.24
CA SER A 10 9.94 -2.53 -5.63
C SER A 10 9.25 -3.37 -6.70
N GLY A 11 10.01 -4.19 -7.42
CA GLY A 11 9.44 -5.05 -8.46
C GLY A 11 8.30 -5.92 -7.97
N LEU A 12 8.48 -6.59 -6.82
CA LEU A 12 7.44 -7.44 -6.25
C LEU A 12 6.24 -6.62 -5.77
N GLY A 13 6.50 -5.53 -5.04
CA GLY A 13 5.43 -4.67 -4.54
C GLY A 13 4.62 -4.03 -5.66
N ALA A 14 5.29 -3.55 -6.71
CA ALA A 14 4.63 -2.96 -7.85
C ALA A 14 3.79 -4.00 -8.60
N GLY A 15 4.29 -5.23 -8.73
CA GLY A 15 3.56 -6.32 -9.36
C GLY A 15 2.30 -6.69 -8.59
N LEU A 16 2.40 -6.75 -7.26
CA LEU A 16 1.25 -7.03 -6.39
C LEU A 16 0.22 -5.91 -6.49
N ALA A 17 0.68 -4.65 -6.47
CA ALA A 17 -0.20 -3.50 -6.60
C ALA A 17 -0.99 -3.56 -7.91
N SER A 18 -0.29 -3.86 -9.01
CA SER A 18 -0.93 -3.99 -10.31
C SER A 18 -2.01 -5.08 -10.30
N GLU A 19 -1.69 -6.24 -9.76
CA GLU A 19 -2.61 -7.36 -9.71
C GLU A 19 -3.87 -7.05 -8.90
N PHE A 20 -3.71 -6.47 -7.72
CA PHE A 20 -4.85 -6.11 -6.89
C PHE A 20 -5.68 -4.98 -7.50
N ALA A 21 -5.02 -3.99 -8.10
CA ALA A 21 -5.75 -2.89 -8.74
C ALA A 21 -6.60 -3.39 -9.91
N LYS A 22 -6.09 -4.34 -10.69
CA LYS A 22 -6.85 -4.95 -11.78
C LYS A 22 -8.09 -5.68 -11.28
N ARG A 23 -8.06 -6.16 -10.04
CA ARG A 23 -9.19 -6.85 -9.41
C ARG A 23 -10.16 -5.89 -8.73
N GLY A 24 -9.95 -4.60 -8.88
CA GLY A 24 -10.83 -3.59 -8.32
C GLY A 24 -10.51 -3.21 -6.87
N ALA A 25 -9.37 -3.62 -6.33
CA ALA A 25 -9.00 -3.27 -4.97
C ALA A 25 -8.62 -1.80 -4.87
N CYS A 26 -8.91 -1.21 -3.71
CA CYS A 26 -8.42 0.12 -3.34
C CYS A 26 -7.12 -0.07 -2.58
N LEU A 27 -6.05 0.60 -3.02
CA LEU A 27 -4.72 0.37 -2.49
C LEU A 27 -4.23 1.55 -1.67
N GLY A 28 -3.54 1.24 -0.56
CA GLY A 28 -2.68 2.16 0.15
C GLY A 28 -1.25 1.79 -0.18
N LEU A 29 -0.53 2.65 -0.87
CA LEU A 29 0.80 2.37 -1.37
C LEU A 29 1.83 3.13 -0.56
N VAL A 30 2.82 2.42 -0.02
CA VAL A 30 3.87 3.02 0.79
C VAL A 30 5.22 2.80 0.14
N ALA A 31 5.99 3.87 -0.03
CA ALA A 31 7.37 3.81 -0.46
C ALA A 31 8.12 5.03 0.05
N ARG A 32 9.45 4.98 0.03
CA ARG A 32 10.28 6.09 0.49
C ARG A 32 10.29 7.26 -0.47
N ARG A 33 10.11 7.01 -1.77
CA ARG A 33 10.26 8.03 -2.80
C ARG A 33 8.93 8.39 -3.40
N ARG A 34 8.63 9.67 -3.33
CA ARG A 34 7.39 10.22 -3.86
C ARG A 34 7.26 10.04 -5.35
N ASP A 35 8.35 10.26 -6.08
CA ASP A 35 8.34 10.15 -7.53
C ASP A 35 8.02 8.71 -7.99
N ALA A 36 8.55 7.73 -7.28
CA ALA A 36 8.26 6.32 -7.57
C ALA A 36 6.79 5.99 -7.30
N LEU A 37 6.23 6.50 -6.20
CA LEU A 37 4.82 6.30 -5.88
C LEU A 37 3.91 6.93 -6.93
N ASP A 38 4.23 8.14 -7.36
CA ASP A 38 3.42 8.84 -8.35
C ASP A 38 3.41 8.09 -9.67
N SER A 39 4.56 7.55 -10.07
CA SER A 39 4.67 6.75 -11.30
C SER A 39 3.82 5.48 -11.23
N ILE A 40 3.85 4.81 -10.09
CA ILE A 40 3.08 3.57 -9.90
C ILE A 40 1.60 3.87 -9.89
N GLU A 41 1.18 4.88 -9.14
CA GLU A 41 -0.23 5.24 -9.05
C GLU A 41 -0.79 5.61 -10.42
N ALA A 42 -0.03 6.36 -11.20
CA ALA A 42 -0.46 6.78 -12.54
C ALA A 42 -0.67 5.60 -13.48
N ALA A 43 0.04 4.49 -13.26
CA ALA A 43 -0.06 3.30 -14.09
C ALA A 43 -1.16 2.34 -13.65
N LEU A 44 -1.76 2.55 -12.49
CA LEU A 44 -2.76 1.64 -11.94
C LEU A 44 -4.18 2.11 -12.27
N PRO A 45 -5.08 1.17 -12.58
CA PRO A 45 -6.50 1.51 -12.74
C PRO A 45 -7.13 1.82 -11.37
N GLY A 46 -8.09 2.72 -11.36
CA GLY A 46 -8.83 3.06 -10.16
C GLY A 46 -8.20 4.19 -9.37
N THR A 47 -8.73 4.42 -8.18
CA THR A 47 -8.27 5.47 -7.28
C THR A 47 -7.57 4.85 -6.08
N HIS A 48 -6.37 5.32 -5.78
CA HIS A 48 -5.56 4.77 -4.70
C HIS A 48 -4.99 5.88 -3.83
N HIS A 49 -4.44 5.49 -2.68
CA HIS A 49 -3.84 6.43 -1.73
C HIS A 49 -2.36 6.13 -1.60
N THR A 50 -1.53 7.18 -1.55
CA THR A 50 -0.09 7.03 -1.48
C THR A 50 0.46 7.67 -0.21
N TYR A 51 1.48 7.06 0.37
CA TYR A 51 2.12 7.52 1.59
C TYR A 51 3.64 7.43 1.42
N THR A 52 4.30 8.57 1.50
CA THR A 52 5.76 8.64 1.42
C THR A 52 6.31 8.44 2.82
N VAL A 53 6.77 7.24 3.11
CA VAL A 53 7.24 6.86 4.44
C VAL A 53 8.45 5.95 4.32
N ASP A 54 9.43 6.19 5.18
CA ASP A 54 10.53 5.25 5.37
C ASP A 54 10.05 4.17 6.35
N ILE A 55 10.06 2.92 5.91
CA ILE A 55 9.54 1.81 6.73
C ILE A 55 10.33 1.58 8.03
N THR A 56 11.53 2.16 8.15
CA THR A 56 12.28 2.13 9.40
C THR A 56 11.71 3.09 10.44
N ASP A 57 10.89 4.05 10.02
CA ASP A 57 10.17 4.94 10.91
C ASP A 57 8.82 4.29 11.25
N LYS A 58 8.81 3.54 12.34
CA LYS A 58 7.65 2.76 12.73
C LYS A 58 6.41 3.62 13.01
N ASP A 59 6.61 4.76 13.65
CA ASP A 59 5.49 5.64 14.00
C ASP A 59 4.85 6.22 12.74
N ALA A 60 5.66 6.62 11.78
CA ALA A 60 5.16 7.14 10.51
C ALA A 60 4.43 6.04 9.73
N LEU A 61 4.95 4.81 9.75
CA LEU A 61 4.33 3.69 9.07
C LEU A 61 2.98 3.34 9.70
N ILE A 62 2.92 3.29 11.02
CA ILE A 62 1.66 3.05 11.73
C ILE A 62 0.66 4.15 11.43
N GLY A 63 1.12 5.41 11.41
CA GLY A 63 0.28 6.54 11.07
C GLY A 63 -0.31 6.43 9.67
N ALA A 64 0.50 6.01 8.70
CA ALA A 64 0.04 5.81 7.33
C ALA A 64 -1.00 4.68 7.25
N ALA A 65 -0.75 3.57 7.94
CA ALA A 65 -1.68 2.45 7.96
C ALA A 65 -3.02 2.84 8.57
N ARG A 66 -2.99 3.60 9.66
CA ARG A 66 -4.21 4.09 10.30
C ARG A 66 -4.96 5.09 9.43
N ALA A 67 -4.23 5.97 8.75
CA ALA A 67 -4.85 6.93 7.85
C ALA A 67 -5.56 6.24 6.71
N PHE A 68 -4.92 5.23 6.12
CA PHE A 68 -5.54 4.43 5.07
C PHE A 68 -6.79 3.71 5.58
N ASP A 69 -6.66 3.04 6.71
CA ASP A 69 -7.76 2.29 7.32
C ASP A 69 -8.98 3.19 7.55
N ALA A 70 -8.76 4.38 8.10
CA ALA A 70 -9.83 5.34 8.35
C ALA A 70 -10.44 5.86 7.05
N THR A 71 -9.61 6.10 6.04
CA THR A 71 -10.07 6.66 4.77
C THR A 71 -10.94 5.68 4.00
N VAL A 72 -10.60 4.40 4.03
CA VAL A 72 -11.30 3.39 3.22
C VAL A 72 -12.32 2.57 4.03
N GLY A 73 -12.41 2.82 5.32
CA GLY A 73 -13.38 2.12 6.16
C GLY A 73 -12.99 0.72 6.56
N GLY A 74 -11.71 0.44 6.60
CA GLY A 74 -11.17 -0.85 7.04
C GLY A 74 -10.24 -1.47 6.01
N THR A 75 -9.09 -1.96 6.49
CA THR A 75 -8.08 -2.61 5.66
C THR A 75 -8.31 -4.12 5.69
N ASP A 76 -8.39 -4.74 4.53
CA ASP A 76 -8.60 -6.19 4.44
C ASP A 76 -7.29 -6.96 4.45
N ILE A 77 -6.28 -6.46 3.75
CA ILE A 77 -4.99 -7.14 3.60
C ILE A 77 -3.86 -6.13 3.80
N VAL A 78 -2.85 -6.53 4.56
CA VAL A 78 -1.60 -5.77 4.70
C VAL A 78 -0.47 -6.61 4.14
N ILE A 79 0.26 -6.06 3.18
CA ILE A 79 1.41 -6.71 2.57
C ILE A 79 2.65 -5.92 2.94
N ALA A 80 3.48 -6.50 3.80
CA ALA A 80 4.75 -5.91 4.20
C ALA A 80 5.86 -6.48 3.32
N ASN A 81 6.06 -5.88 2.17
CA ASN A 81 6.95 -6.41 1.15
C ASN A 81 8.40 -6.52 1.62
N ALA A 82 8.86 -5.60 2.46
CA ALA A 82 10.23 -5.65 2.96
C ALA A 82 10.52 -6.91 3.76
N GLY A 83 9.54 -7.46 4.45
CA GLY A 83 9.67 -8.69 5.22
C GLY A 83 8.89 -9.85 4.64
N ILE A 84 8.26 -9.66 3.52
CA ILE A 84 7.40 -10.66 2.87
C ILE A 84 6.40 -11.24 3.87
N SER A 85 5.80 -10.38 4.64
CA SER A 85 4.74 -10.73 5.57
C SER A 85 3.41 -10.36 4.95
N ILE A 86 2.46 -11.26 5.02
CA ILE A 86 1.10 -10.98 4.59
C ILE A 86 0.20 -11.14 5.80
N GLY A 87 -0.44 -10.04 6.17
CA GLY A 87 -1.39 -10.05 7.26
C GLY A 87 -2.79 -9.84 6.73
N VAL A 88 -3.72 -10.60 7.25
CA VAL A 88 -5.14 -10.41 6.95
C VAL A 88 -5.82 -9.96 8.23
N LYS A 89 -6.51 -8.83 8.15
CA LYS A 89 -7.25 -8.33 9.29
C LYS A 89 -8.58 -9.08 9.37
N THR A 90 -8.77 -9.79 10.46
CA THR A 90 -10.03 -10.48 10.74
C THR A 90 -10.71 -9.83 11.93
N GLU A 91 -11.97 -9.56 11.81
CA GLU A 91 -12.76 -8.96 12.87
C GLU A 91 -13.75 -9.94 13.44
#